data_f643af7136580bf047415ddee54baee3
#
_entry.id   f643af7136580bf047415ddee54baee3
#
_cell.length_a   1.000
_cell.length_b   1.000
_cell.length_c   1.000
_cell.angle_alpha   90.00
_cell.angle_beta   90.00
_cell.angle_gamma   90.00
#
_symmetry.space_group_name_H-M   'P 1'
#
loop_
_entity.id
_entity.type
_entity.pdbx_description
1 polymer ?
#
loop_
_entity_poly.entity_id
_entity_poly.type
_entity_poly.pdbx_seq_one_letter_code
_entity_poly.pdbx_strand_id
1 'polypeptide(L)'
;GSSANAAVYLALLNAGDTILGMSLAHGGHLTHGAKVSSSGKLYNAVQYGLDTATGLIDYDEVERLAVEHKPKMIVAGFSAYSKTLDFPRFRTIADKVGALLFVDMAHVAGLVAAGLYPNPIPFADVVTTTTHKTLRGPRGGLILARANEEIEKKLNSAV
;
A
#
# COMPACT_ATOMS: atom_id res chain seq x y z
N GLY A 1 -10.79 4.99 4.80
CA GLY A 1 -9.43 4.54 4.41
C GLY A 1 -8.80 3.64 5.45
N SER A 2 -8.58 4.12 6.68
CA SER A 2 -7.92 3.31 7.72
C SER A 2 -8.66 2.01 8.03
N SER A 3 -9.98 2.00 8.04
CA SER A 3 -10.78 0.78 8.21
C SER A 3 -10.66 -0.17 7.00
N ALA A 4 -10.64 0.36 5.78
CA ALA A 4 -10.39 -0.45 4.58
C ALA A 4 -8.97 -1.08 4.64
N ASN A 5 -7.95 -0.32 5.01
CA ASN A 5 -6.60 -0.84 5.18
C ASN A 5 -6.54 -1.91 6.29
N ALA A 6 -7.22 -1.68 7.42
CA ALA A 6 -7.30 -2.66 8.49
C ALA A 6 -7.98 -3.97 8.04
N ALA A 7 -9.05 -3.88 7.26
CA ALA A 7 -9.74 -5.04 6.69
C ALA A 7 -8.81 -5.84 5.75
N VAL A 8 -8.04 -5.15 4.89
CA VAL A 8 -7.05 -5.80 4.02
C VAL A 8 -6.00 -6.55 4.82
N TYR A 9 -5.44 -5.92 5.85
CA TYR A 9 -4.46 -6.58 6.71
C TYR A 9 -5.05 -7.79 7.44
N LEU A 10 -6.24 -7.64 8.03
CA LEU A 10 -6.93 -8.71 8.75
C LEU A 10 -7.24 -9.91 7.83
N ALA A 11 -7.61 -9.63 6.58
CA ALA A 11 -7.93 -10.67 5.60
C ALA A 11 -6.70 -11.46 5.11
N LEU A 12 -5.57 -10.79 4.95
CA LEU A 12 -4.45 -11.31 4.16
C LEU A 12 -3.18 -11.58 4.96
N LEU A 13 -3.11 -11.13 6.23
CA LEU A 13 -1.93 -11.27 7.08
C LEU A 13 -2.29 -11.90 8.43
N ASN A 14 -1.28 -12.48 9.06
CA ASN A 14 -1.33 -12.86 10.47
C ASN A 14 -0.57 -11.84 11.32
N ALA A 15 -0.94 -11.69 12.58
CA ALA A 15 -0.19 -10.87 13.51
C ALA A 15 1.29 -11.32 13.55
N GLY A 16 2.21 -10.36 13.49
CA GLY A 16 3.64 -10.59 13.41
C GLY A 16 4.21 -10.78 11.99
N ASP A 17 3.37 -10.92 10.98
CA ASP A 17 3.86 -10.93 9.58
C ASP A 17 4.59 -9.63 9.26
N THR A 18 5.59 -9.72 8.39
CA THR A 18 6.37 -8.55 7.97
C THR A 18 5.64 -7.80 6.84
N ILE A 19 5.53 -6.49 7.00
CA ILE A 19 5.08 -5.55 5.96
C ILE A 19 6.18 -4.55 5.63
N LEU A 20 6.25 -4.12 4.37
CA LEU A 20 7.18 -3.09 3.91
C LEU A 20 6.37 -1.92 3.36
N GLY A 21 6.43 -0.77 4.03
CA GLY A 21 5.65 0.42 3.68
C GLY A 21 6.46 1.71 3.71
N MET A 22 5.91 2.78 3.15
CA MET A 22 6.57 4.08 3.16
C MET A 22 6.60 4.69 4.56
N SER A 23 7.75 5.20 4.97
CA SER A 23 7.93 5.89 6.25
C SER A 23 7.00 7.11 6.37
N LEU A 24 6.37 7.25 7.54
CA LEU A 24 5.55 8.42 7.85
C LEU A 24 6.32 9.73 7.70
N ALA A 25 7.60 9.75 8.10
CA ALA A 25 8.49 10.92 8.00
C ALA A 25 8.78 11.32 6.55
N HIS A 26 8.60 10.40 5.59
CA HIS A 26 8.84 10.63 4.17
C HIS A 26 7.53 10.70 3.35
N GLY A 27 6.40 10.86 4.02
CA GLY A 27 5.11 11.06 3.36
C GLY A 27 4.18 9.84 3.35
N GLY A 28 4.55 8.75 4.01
CA GLY A 28 3.68 7.58 4.18
C GLY A 28 2.43 7.87 5.01
N HIS A 29 1.53 6.91 5.12
CA HIS A 29 0.35 7.00 5.98
C HIS A 29 0.57 6.26 7.30
N LEU A 30 -0.14 6.66 8.36
CA LEU A 30 -0.10 5.99 9.67
C LEU A 30 -0.34 4.48 9.55
N THR A 31 -1.30 4.06 8.72
CA THR A 31 -1.64 2.65 8.52
C THR A 31 -0.65 1.87 7.65
N HIS A 32 0.43 2.48 7.19
CA HIS A 32 1.49 1.81 6.43
C HIS A 32 2.65 1.33 7.31
N GLY A 33 2.38 1.03 8.57
CA GLY A 33 3.36 0.48 9.51
C GLY A 33 3.99 1.50 10.45
N ALA A 34 3.42 2.70 10.61
CA ALA A 34 3.91 3.66 11.60
C ALA A 34 3.78 3.07 13.01
N LYS A 35 4.85 3.13 13.81
CA LYS A 35 4.94 2.52 15.17
C LYS A 35 3.80 2.87 16.11
N VAL A 36 3.21 4.05 15.95
CA VAL A 36 2.10 4.53 16.80
C VAL A 36 0.74 3.98 16.37
N SER A 37 0.63 3.44 15.16
CA SER A 37 -0.62 2.89 14.60
C SER A 37 -0.77 1.39 14.89
N SER A 38 -1.99 0.86 14.70
CA SER A 38 -2.26 -0.57 14.82
C SER A 38 -1.38 -1.40 13.88
N SER A 39 -1.13 -0.92 12.65
CA SER A 39 -0.29 -1.63 11.69
C SER A 39 1.16 -1.78 12.14
N GLY A 40 1.71 -0.75 12.81
CA GLY A 40 3.06 -0.83 13.37
C GLY A 40 3.16 -1.56 14.71
N LYS A 41 2.03 -1.83 15.36
CA LYS A 41 1.97 -2.61 16.63
C LYS A 41 1.70 -4.09 16.40
N LEU A 42 0.90 -4.43 15.39
CA LEU A 42 0.47 -5.80 15.12
C LEU A 42 1.42 -6.53 14.15
N TYR A 43 2.10 -5.80 13.28
CA TYR A 43 2.96 -6.36 12.24
C TYR A 43 4.42 -5.95 12.44
N ASN A 44 5.33 -6.75 11.92
CA ASN A 44 6.75 -6.37 11.83
C ASN A 44 6.91 -5.37 10.68
N ALA A 45 6.80 -4.09 10.98
CA ALA A 45 6.79 -3.03 9.98
C ALA A 45 8.21 -2.56 9.65
N VAL A 46 8.65 -2.87 8.43
CA VAL A 46 9.85 -2.31 7.80
C VAL A 46 9.44 -1.11 6.95
N GLN A 47 10.23 -0.06 6.95
CA GLN A 47 9.87 1.17 6.24
C GLN A 47 10.94 1.58 5.24
N TYR A 48 10.50 1.88 4.00
CA TYR A 48 11.34 2.54 3.00
C TYR A 48 11.13 4.05 3.04
N GLY A 49 12.11 4.78 2.53
CA GLY A 49 12.08 6.24 2.49
C GLY A 49 12.30 6.80 1.10
N LEU A 50 12.59 8.10 1.09
CA LEU A 50 13.01 8.84 -0.09
C LEU A 50 14.52 9.00 -0.09
N ASP A 51 15.14 9.00 -1.26
CA ASP A 51 16.47 9.53 -1.45
C ASP A 51 16.45 11.04 -1.11
N THR A 52 17.29 11.45 -0.17
CA THR A 52 17.29 12.82 0.35
C THR A 52 17.86 13.85 -0.64
N ALA A 53 18.63 13.41 -1.62
CA ALA A 53 19.20 14.29 -2.63
C ALA A 53 18.19 14.58 -3.75
N THR A 54 17.37 13.59 -4.11
CA THR A 54 16.40 13.71 -5.21
C THR A 54 14.97 13.95 -4.77
N GLY A 55 14.64 13.57 -3.52
CA GLY A 55 13.27 13.56 -3.01
C GLY A 55 12.38 12.49 -3.67
N LEU A 56 12.98 11.50 -4.33
CA LEU A 56 12.27 10.41 -5.00
C LEU A 56 12.36 9.13 -4.17
N ILE A 57 11.40 8.22 -4.39
CA ILE A 57 11.50 6.85 -3.85
C ILE A 57 12.71 6.17 -4.52
N ASP A 58 13.61 5.66 -3.70
CA ASP A 58 14.69 4.79 -4.15
C ASP A 58 14.17 3.35 -4.27
N TYR A 59 13.81 2.94 -5.47
CA TYR A 59 13.28 1.60 -5.71
C TYR A 59 14.33 0.50 -5.54
N ASP A 60 15.60 0.80 -5.66
CA ASP A 60 16.66 -0.18 -5.42
C ASP A 60 16.79 -0.44 -3.91
N GLU A 61 16.61 0.59 -3.09
CA GLU A 61 16.51 0.43 -1.63
C GLU A 61 15.23 -0.31 -1.22
N VAL A 62 14.07 -0.05 -1.86
CA VAL A 62 12.85 -0.82 -1.64
C VAL A 62 13.09 -2.30 -1.95
N GLU A 63 13.75 -2.61 -3.05
CA GLU A 63 14.09 -3.97 -3.44
C GLU A 63 15.06 -4.62 -2.44
N ARG A 64 16.10 -3.91 -2.03
CA ARG A 64 17.07 -4.39 -1.03
C ARG A 64 16.36 -4.76 0.27
N LEU A 65 15.51 -3.89 0.79
CA LEU A 65 14.73 -4.14 2.01
C LEU A 65 13.76 -5.32 1.84
N ALA A 66 13.12 -5.43 0.68
CA ALA A 66 12.23 -6.55 0.38
C ALA A 66 12.97 -7.90 0.38
N VAL A 67 14.15 -7.95 -0.23
CA VAL A 67 14.99 -9.17 -0.25
C VAL A 67 15.48 -9.53 1.13
N GLU A 68 15.93 -8.55 1.92
CA GLU A 68 16.45 -8.73 3.27
C GLU A 68 15.37 -9.21 4.24
N HIS A 69 14.23 -8.54 4.26
CA HIS A 69 13.17 -8.76 5.27
C HIS A 69 12.06 -9.70 4.82
N LYS A 70 11.97 -10.04 3.52
CA LYS A 70 10.98 -10.96 2.94
C LYS A 70 9.55 -10.68 3.42
N PRO A 71 9.03 -9.46 3.19
CA PRO A 71 7.70 -9.09 3.65
C PRO A 71 6.64 -9.98 3.00
N LYS A 72 5.56 -10.24 3.73
CA LYS A 72 4.34 -10.87 3.17
C LYS A 72 3.57 -9.90 2.29
N MET A 73 3.71 -8.59 2.56
CA MET A 73 3.01 -7.54 1.83
C MET A 73 3.90 -6.31 1.68
N ILE A 74 3.96 -5.78 0.47
CA ILE A 74 4.52 -4.46 0.18
C ILE A 74 3.37 -3.48 0.03
N VAL A 75 3.42 -2.38 0.79
CA VAL A 75 2.41 -1.33 0.80
C VAL A 75 2.95 -0.13 0.02
N ALA A 76 2.38 0.12 -1.14
CA ALA A 76 2.63 1.31 -1.93
C ALA A 76 1.50 2.33 -1.73
N GLY A 77 1.86 3.59 -1.62
CA GLY A 77 0.90 4.67 -1.36
C GLY A 77 1.47 5.68 -0.37
N PHE A 78 0.81 6.80 -0.27
CA PHE A 78 1.31 7.93 0.52
C PHE A 78 0.17 8.84 0.99
N SER A 79 0.50 9.70 1.95
CA SER A 79 -0.32 10.86 2.34
C SER A 79 0.25 12.16 1.79
N ALA A 80 1.56 12.27 1.66
CA ALA A 80 2.26 13.51 1.31
C ALA A 80 3.49 13.23 0.43
N TYR A 81 3.24 12.86 -0.82
CA TYR A 81 4.27 12.69 -1.85
C TYR A 81 3.75 13.24 -3.18
N SER A 82 4.49 14.15 -3.80
CA SER A 82 4.01 14.93 -4.95
C SER A 82 4.37 14.32 -6.31
N LYS A 83 5.05 13.18 -6.33
CA LYS A 83 5.46 12.51 -7.55
C LYS A 83 4.61 11.27 -7.82
N THR A 84 4.71 10.73 -9.03
CA THR A 84 4.06 9.48 -9.39
C THR A 84 4.78 8.27 -8.81
N LEU A 85 4.02 7.22 -8.51
CA LEU A 85 4.55 5.92 -8.14
C LEU A 85 4.75 5.05 -9.39
N ASP A 86 5.85 4.31 -9.43
CA ASP A 86 6.12 3.29 -10.43
C ASP A 86 5.54 1.95 -9.96
N PHE A 87 4.25 1.71 -10.26
CA PHE A 87 3.57 0.47 -9.88
C PHE A 87 4.15 -0.77 -10.57
N PRO A 88 4.56 -0.74 -11.86
CA PRO A 88 5.32 -1.83 -12.47
C PRO A 88 6.56 -2.22 -11.67
N ARG A 89 7.34 -1.25 -11.20
CA ARG A 89 8.54 -1.52 -10.41
C ARG A 89 8.19 -2.16 -9.05
N PHE A 90 7.18 -1.64 -8.36
CA PHE A 90 6.68 -2.27 -7.13
C PHE A 90 6.20 -3.71 -7.37
N ARG A 91 5.50 -3.99 -8.49
CA ARG A 91 5.08 -5.35 -8.83
C ARG A 91 6.27 -6.27 -9.03
N THR A 92 7.26 -5.85 -9.78
CA THR A 92 8.49 -6.62 -9.99
C THR A 92 9.19 -6.97 -8.68
N ILE A 93 9.28 -6.00 -7.75
CA ILE A 93 9.90 -6.22 -6.44
C ILE A 93 9.06 -7.21 -5.62
N ALA A 94 7.73 -7.05 -5.60
CA ALA A 94 6.84 -7.94 -4.87
C ALA A 94 6.91 -9.38 -5.39
N ASP A 95 6.92 -9.57 -6.72
CA ASP A 95 7.05 -10.89 -7.36
C ASP A 95 8.39 -11.56 -7.00
N LYS A 96 9.47 -10.78 -6.97
CA LYS A 96 10.81 -11.29 -6.65
C LYS A 96 10.88 -11.95 -5.26
N VAL A 97 10.10 -11.47 -4.30
CA VAL A 97 10.10 -11.97 -2.92
C VAL A 97 8.84 -12.76 -2.55
N GLY A 98 7.90 -12.94 -3.49
CA GLY A 98 6.64 -13.62 -3.27
C GLY A 98 5.69 -12.86 -2.35
N ALA A 99 5.77 -11.52 -2.33
CA ALA A 99 4.91 -10.66 -1.53
C ALA A 99 3.64 -10.26 -2.27
N LEU A 100 2.56 -10.00 -1.53
CA LEU A 100 1.40 -9.30 -2.06
C LEU A 100 1.75 -7.82 -2.27
N LEU A 101 1.27 -7.23 -3.37
CA LEU A 101 1.33 -5.80 -3.58
C LEU A 101 -0.02 -5.16 -3.22
N PHE A 102 -0.02 -4.38 -2.16
CA PHE A 102 -1.15 -3.60 -1.69
C PHE A 102 -0.91 -2.12 -2.00
N VAL A 103 -1.86 -1.46 -2.68
CA VAL A 103 -1.77 -0.04 -3.01
C VAL A 103 -2.88 0.75 -2.33
N ASP A 104 -2.50 1.73 -1.53
CA ASP A 104 -3.41 2.74 -0.99
C ASP A 104 -3.35 3.99 -1.86
N MET A 105 -4.37 4.17 -2.72
CA MET A 105 -4.44 5.31 -3.64
C MET A 105 -5.34 6.46 -3.14
N ALA A 106 -5.65 6.49 -1.84
CA ALA A 106 -6.66 7.40 -1.28
C ALA A 106 -6.42 8.88 -1.64
N HIS A 107 -5.17 9.33 -1.70
CA HIS A 107 -4.85 10.72 -2.02
C HIS A 107 -4.93 11.05 -3.52
N VAL A 108 -4.83 10.06 -4.39
CA VAL A 108 -4.78 10.25 -5.85
C VAL A 108 -5.90 9.56 -6.61
N ALA A 109 -6.85 8.92 -5.93
CA ALA A 109 -7.89 8.12 -6.56
C ALA A 109 -8.72 8.89 -7.60
N GLY A 110 -9.00 10.17 -7.35
CA GLY A 110 -9.68 11.03 -8.32
C GLY A 110 -8.85 11.30 -9.57
N LEU A 111 -7.53 11.43 -9.41
CA LEU A 111 -6.61 11.59 -10.55
C LEU A 111 -6.47 10.29 -11.34
N VAL A 112 -6.43 9.14 -10.65
CA VAL A 112 -6.45 7.82 -11.28
C VAL A 112 -7.70 7.63 -12.11
N ALA A 113 -8.88 7.94 -11.54
CA ALA A 113 -10.16 7.85 -12.23
C ALA A 113 -10.25 8.77 -13.45
N ALA A 114 -9.58 9.93 -13.40
CA ALA A 114 -9.51 10.88 -14.51
C ALA A 114 -8.40 10.56 -15.54
N GLY A 115 -7.61 9.50 -15.35
CA GLY A 115 -6.49 9.15 -16.22
C GLY A 115 -5.27 10.09 -16.09
N LEU A 116 -5.20 10.88 -15.02
CA LEU A 116 -4.13 11.86 -14.77
C LEU A 116 -3.05 11.37 -13.80
N TYR A 117 -3.19 10.16 -13.28
CA TYR A 117 -2.22 9.48 -12.44
C TYR A 117 -2.16 8.01 -12.83
N PRO A 118 -0.98 7.35 -12.71
CA PRO A 118 -0.86 5.93 -13.04
C PRO A 118 -1.91 5.06 -12.32
N ASN A 119 -2.51 4.13 -13.05
CA ASN A 119 -3.50 3.22 -12.50
C ASN A 119 -2.83 2.02 -11.81
N PRO A 120 -3.02 1.80 -10.49
CA PRO A 120 -2.44 0.66 -9.78
C PRO A 120 -3.13 -0.67 -10.06
N ILE A 121 -4.38 -0.67 -10.51
CA ILE A 121 -5.22 -1.88 -10.61
C ILE A 121 -4.57 -3.01 -11.42
N PRO A 122 -3.90 -2.78 -12.56
CA PRO A 122 -3.26 -3.86 -13.32
C PRO A 122 -2.10 -4.53 -12.58
N PHE A 123 -1.50 -3.88 -11.59
CA PHE A 123 -0.27 -4.32 -10.93
C PHE A 123 -0.48 -4.82 -9.51
N ALA A 124 -1.43 -4.25 -8.78
CA ALA A 124 -1.68 -4.57 -7.38
C ALA A 124 -2.56 -5.81 -7.22
N ASP A 125 -2.34 -6.56 -6.14
CA ASP A 125 -3.25 -7.62 -5.71
C ASP A 125 -4.50 -7.04 -5.06
N VAL A 126 -4.32 -5.99 -4.25
CA VAL A 126 -5.39 -5.25 -3.58
C VAL A 126 -5.11 -3.76 -3.64
N VAL A 127 -6.14 -2.97 -3.84
CA VAL A 127 -6.10 -1.51 -3.84
C VAL A 127 -7.15 -0.98 -2.87
N THR A 128 -6.78 -0.01 -2.05
CA THR A 128 -7.75 0.72 -1.23
C THR A 128 -7.81 2.19 -1.60
N THR A 129 -8.94 2.80 -1.31
CA THR A 129 -9.09 4.25 -1.36
C THR A 129 -10.11 4.74 -0.33
N THR A 130 -10.11 6.03 -0.11
CA THR A 130 -11.23 6.75 0.51
C THR A 130 -12.15 7.28 -0.56
N THR A 131 -13.43 7.42 -0.23
CA THR A 131 -14.40 8.06 -1.11
C THR A 131 -14.49 9.58 -0.93
N HIS A 132 -13.91 10.14 0.11
CA HIS A 132 -14.10 11.54 0.57
C HIS A 132 -12.89 12.47 0.38
N LYS A 133 -11.82 12.01 -0.30
CA LYS A 133 -10.66 12.84 -0.67
C LYS A 133 -10.82 13.32 -2.12
N THR A 134 -9.90 12.96 -3.01
CA THR A 134 -9.96 13.39 -4.42
C THR A 134 -11.16 12.83 -5.18
N LEU A 135 -11.83 11.78 -4.71
CA LEU A 135 -13.11 11.32 -5.28
C LEU A 135 -14.32 12.19 -4.90
N ARG A 136 -14.20 13.09 -3.90
CA ARG A 136 -15.21 14.07 -3.49
C ARG A 136 -16.57 13.49 -3.08
N GLY A 137 -16.60 12.26 -2.60
CA GLY A 137 -17.79 11.57 -2.13
C GLY A 137 -18.00 11.69 -0.61
N PRO A 138 -19.03 11.03 -0.07
CA PRO A 138 -19.25 10.90 1.37
C PRO A 138 -18.11 10.10 2.02
N ARG A 139 -17.99 10.18 3.36
CA ARG A 139 -16.97 9.43 4.10
C ARG A 139 -17.20 7.94 3.96
N GLY A 140 -16.14 7.26 3.51
CA GLY A 140 -16.11 5.82 3.36
C GLY A 140 -14.74 5.33 2.93
N GLY A 141 -14.59 4.01 2.93
CA GLY A 141 -13.47 3.28 2.35
C GLY A 141 -13.97 2.34 1.25
N LEU A 142 -13.12 2.08 0.28
CA LEU A 142 -13.38 1.16 -0.81
C LEU A 142 -12.17 0.24 -0.95
N ILE A 143 -12.42 -1.05 -1.15
CA ILE A 143 -11.41 -2.07 -1.45
C ILE A 143 -11.69 -2.59 -2.86
N LEU A 144 -10.67 -2.63 -3.69
CA LEU A 144 -10.68 -3.20 -5.03
C LEU A 144 -9.62 -4.31 -5.08
N ALA A 145 -9.92 -5.42 -5.73
CA ALA A 145 -8.95 -6.50 -5.92
C ALA A 145 -9.01 -6.99 -7.36
N ARG A 146 -7.89 -7.53 -7.85
CA ARG A 146 -7.92 -8.29 -9.09
C ARG A 146 -8.75 -9.56 -8.86
N ALA A 147 -9.36 -10.10 -9.93
CA ALA A 147 -10.11 -11.34 -9.87
C ALA A 147 -9.21 -12.48 -9.32
N ASN A 148 -9.47 -12.85 -8.07
CA ASN A 148 -8.83 -13.93 -7.34
C ASN A 148 -9.79 -14.39 -6.25
N GLU A 149 -10.38 -15.57 -6.44
CA GLU A 149 -11.42 -16.09 -5.55
C GLU A 149 -10.96 -16.23 -4.09
N GLU A 150 -9.70 -16.59 -3.85
CA GLU A 150 -9.17 -16.74 -2.49
C GLU A 150 -9.06 -15.38 -1.78
N ILE A 151 -8.49 -14.37 -2.47
CA ILE A 151 -8.37 -13.02 -1.93
C ILE A 151 -9.76 -12.40 -1.72
N GLU A 152 -10.66 -12.54 -2.70
CA GLU A 152 -12.02 -12.02 -2.63
C GLU A 152 -12.79 -12.60 -1.44
N LYS A 153 -12.74 -13.92 -1.26
CA LYS A 153 -13.39 -14.59 -0.12
C LYS A 153 -12.87 -14.08 1.22
N LYS A 154 -11.55 -13.92 1.36
CA LYS A 154 -10.92 -13.41 2.58
C LYS A 154 -11.32 -11.95 2.85
N LEU A 155 -11.31 -11.10 1.82
CA LEU A 155 -11.70 -9.69 1.93
C LEU A 155 -13.17 -9.57 2.33
N ASN A 156 -14.07 -10.30 1.68
CA ASN A 156 -15.51 -10.28 1.99
C ASN A 156 -15.82 -10.78 3.42
N SER A 157 -14.96 -11.60 4.00
CA SER A 157 -15.09 -12.05 5.39
C SER A 157 -14.59 -11.02 6.41
N ALA A 158 -13.81 -10.04 5.99
CA ALA A 158 -13.16 -9.06 6.87
C ALA A 158 -13.84 -7.68 6.88
N VAL A 159 -14.86 -7.46 6.05
CA VAL A 159 -15.61 -6.20 5.93
C VAL A 159 -16.99 -6.29 6.52
#